data_3bbd1c009a1189b1e4c76d0da56c0ac2
#
_entry.id   3bbd1c009a1189b1e4c76d0da56c0ac2
#
_cell.length_a   1.000
_cell.length_b   1.000
_cell.length_c   1.000
_cell.angle_alpha   90.00
_cell.angle_beta   90.00
_cell.angle_gamma   90.00
#
_symmetry.space_group_name_H-M   'P 1'
#
loop_
_entity.id
_entity.type
_entity.pdbx_description
1 polymer ?
#
loop_
_entity_poly.entity_id
_entity_poly.type
_entity_poly.pdbx_seq_one_letter_code
_entity_poly.pdbx_strand_id
1 'polypeptide(L)'
;MFDTILVAVDGSKPAEKAVELAARIAKADGDAIVVVHVTESLPYREVQPPPEGHPEDDRGAIQLAERYAKDLEAGGLRARVDLRHTMYGSTARLILDAANEHGAGLIVMGSRGHSDLAALLVGSVAHKVLHMSECPVLIAR
;
A
#
# COMPACT_ATOMS: atom_id res chain seq x y z
N MET A 1 3.93 -10.12 -17.44
CA MET A 1 2.82 -9.35 -18.06
C MET A 1 2.88 -7.87 -17.67
N PHE A 2 3.13 -7.58 -16.40
CA PHE A 2 3.13 -6.19 -15.91
C PHE A 2 4.53 -5.60 -15.71
N ASP A 3 5.57 -6.40 -15.81
CA ASP A 3 6.98 -6.11 -15.53
C ASP A 3 7.20 -5.70 -14.06
N THR A 4 6.41 -4.76 -13.54
CA THR A 4 6.41 -4.33 -12.15
C THR A 4 4.98 -4.21 -11.62
N ILE A 5 4.76 -4.81 -10.46
CA ILE A 5 3.51 -4.71 -9.70
C ILE A 5 3.77 -3.88 -8.46
N LEU A 6 3.02 -2.80 -8.27
CA LEU A 6 3.06 -2.03 -7.03
C LEU A 6 1.97 -2.53 -6.09
N VAL A 7 2.31 -2.88 -4.86
CA VAL A 7 1.34 -3.24 -3.83
C VAL A 7 1.37 -2.21 -2.70
N ALA A 8 0.25 -1.55 -2.47
CA ALA A 8 0.12 -0.56 -1.41
C ALA A 8 -0.36 -1.22 -0.11
N VAL A 9 0.39 -1.02 0.96
CA VAL A 9 0.14 -1.63 2.27
C VAL A 9 0.05 -0.58 3.38
N ASP A 10 -0.81 -0.83 4.36
CA ASP A 10 -1.05 0.04 5.51
C ASP A 10 -1.09 -0.72 6.85
N GLY A 11 -0.68 -2.00 6.84
CA GLY A 11 -0.73 -2.87 8.01
C GLY A 11 -2.08 -3.53 8.27
N SER A 12 -3.09 -3.28 7.44
CA SER A 12 -4.42 -3.89 7.56
C SER A 12 -4.47 -5.33 6.98
N LYS A 13 -5.50 -6.11 7.34
CA LYS A 13 -5.73 -7.43 6.75
C LYS A 13 -6.05 -7.38 5.24
N PRO A 14 -6.84 -6.44 4.72
CA PRO A 14 -7.00 -6.30 3.27
C PRO A 14 -5.69 -6.02 2.53
N ALA A 15 -4.75 -5.30 3.14
CA ALA A 15 -3.41 -5.10 2.57
C ALA A 15 -2.60 -6.40 2.51
N GLU A 16 -2.69 -7.26 3.54
CA GLU A 16 -2.07 -8.58 3.52
C GLU A 16 -2.57 -9.42 2.35
N LYS A 17 -3.89 -9.47 2.13
CA LYS A 17 -4.49 -10.14 0.96
C LYS A 17 -4.01 -9.56 -0.36
N ALA A 18 -3.79 -8.24 -0.42
CA ALA A 18 -3.24 -7.59 -1.61
C ALA A 18 -1.81 -8.09 -1.91
N VAL A 19 -0.97 -8.25 -0.87
CA VAL A 19 0.39 -8.81 -1.01
C VAL A 19 0.35 -10.25 -1.53
N GLU A 20 -0.51 -11.09 -0.95
CA GLU A 20 -0.67 -12.48 -1.40
C GLU A 20 -1.12 -12.57 -2.86
N LEU A 21 -2.05 -11.70 -3.27
CA LEU A 21 -2.56 -11.66 -4.62
C LEU A 21 -1.49 -11.17 -5.61
N ALA A 22 -0.75 -10.10 -5.26
CA ALA A 22 0.37 -9.60 -6.04
C ALA A 22 1.45 -10.68 -6.23
N ALA A 23 1.77 -11.42 -5.16
CA ALA A 23 2.73 -12.52 -5.22
C ALA A 23 2.30 -13.64 -6.19
N ARG A 24 1.03 -14.00 -6.17
CA ARG A 24 0.48 -15.02 -7.09
C ARG A 24 0.57 -14.58 -8.55
N ILE A 25 0.25 -13.33 -8.83
CA ILE A 25 0.32 -12.76 -10.19
C ILE A 25 1.79 -12.71 -10.63
N ALA A 26 2.67 -12.14 -9.81
CA ALA A 26 4.08 -12.01 -10.13
C ALA A 26 4.79 -13.36 -10.40
N LYS A 27 4.41 -14.41 -9.67
CA LYS A 27 4.95 -15.76 -9.88
C LYS A 27 4.61 -16.35 -11.25
N ALA A 28 3.47 -15.98 -11.82
CA ALA A 28 3.03 -16.51 -13.10
C ALA A 28 3.90 -15.99 -14.25
N ASP A 29 4.30 -14.72 -14.20
CA ASP A 29 4.94 -14.04 -15.33
C ASP A 29 6.37 -13.55 -15.01
N GLY A 30 6.85 -13.70 -13.77
CA GLY A 30 8.17 -13.24 -13.34
C GLY A 30 8.25 -11.73 -13.13
N ASP A 31 7.13 -11.08 -12.84
CA ASP A 31 7.09 -9.65 -12.57
C ASP A 31 7.82 -9.29 -11.25
N ALA A 32 8.33 -8.08 -11.16
CA ALA A 32 8.88 -7.54 -9.91
C ALA A 32 7.78 -6.95 -9.04
N ILE A 33 7.97 -6.94 -7.72
CA ILE A 33 7.03 -6.33 -6.76
C ILE A 33 7.69 -5.16 -6.05
N VAL A 34 6.98 -4.04 -5.98
CA VAL A 34 7.31 -2.91 -5.11
C VAL A 34 6.25 -2.82 -4.02
N VAL A 35 6.64 -3.03 -2.77
CA VAL A 35 5.78 -2.86 -1.60
C VAL A 35 5.87 -1.41 -1.16
N VAL A 36 4.82 -0.63 -1.34
CA VAL A 36 4.78 0.78 -0.94
C VAL A 36 3.98 0.97 0.33
N HIS A 37 4.53 1.72 1.26
CA HIS A 37 3.85 2.21 2.46
C HIS A 37 4.01 3.71 2.57
N VAL A 38 2.92 4.41 2.84
CA VAL A 38 2.89 5.86 3.01
C VAL A 38 2.51 6.19 4.44
N THR A 39 3.44 6.82 5.16
CA THR A 39 3.18 7.40 6.48
C THR A 39 2.56 8.78 6.34
N GLU A 40 1.42 9.00 6.97
CA GLU A 40 0.78 10.32 7.07
C GLU A 40 1.07 10.96 8.43
N SER A 41 1.57 12.20 8.42
CA SER A 41 1.60 13.04 9.61
C SER A 41 0.36 13.90 9.68
N LEU A 42 -0.30 13.88 10.84
CA LEU A 42 -1.38 14.83 11.13
C LEU A 42 -0.79 16.22 11.39
N PRO A 43 -1.48 17.30 11.01
CA PRO A 43 -1.08 18.63 11.44
C PRO A 43 -1.10 18.68 12.97
N TYR A 44 0.01 19.16 13.55
CA TYR A 44 0.26 19.25 14.98
C TYR A 44 -0.94 19.83 15.74
N ARG A 45 -1.57 19.03 16.58
CA ARG A 45 -2.49 19.50 17.61
C ARG A 45 -1.78 19.43 18.96
N GLU A 46 -1.54 20.61 19.52
CA GLU A 46 -0.77 20.86 20.74
C GLU A 46 -1.33 20.26 22.04
N VAL A 47 -2.36 19.45 22.07
CA VAL A 47 -3.16 19.31 23.29
C VAL A 47 -3.32 17.90 23.85
N GLN A 48 -3.03 16.81 23.17
CA GLN A 48 -3.09 15.47 23.81
C GLN A 48 -2.24 14.44 23.06
N PRO A 49 -1.61 13.47 23.77
CA PRO A 49 -1.01 12.33 23.10
C PRO A 49 -2.10 11.59 22.30
N PRO A 50 -1.78 11.12 21.08
CA PRO A 50 -2.75 10.39 20.25
C PRO A 50 -3.24 9.15 21.00
N PRO A 51 -4.52 8.78 20.85
CA PRO A 51 -5.03 7.53 21.41
C PRO A 51 -4.26 6.32 20.83
N GLU A 52 -4.10 5.27 21.64
CA GLU A 52 -3.48 4.02 21.19
C GLU A 52 -4.11 3.56 19.86
N GLY A 53 -3.24 3.25 18.87
CA GLY A 53 -3.67 2.89 17.51
C GLY A 53 -3.76 4.05 16.51
N HIS A 54 -3.28 5.23 16.87
CA HIS A 54 -3.23 6.38 15.96
C HIS A 54 -2.12 6.21 14.89
N PRO A 55 -2.30 6.77 13.67
CA PRO A 55 -1.32 6.66 12.56
C PRO A 55 0.10 7.17 12.88
N GLU A 56 0.31 7.88 13.96
CA GLU A 56 1.64 8.33 14.39
C GLU A 56 2.55 7.18 14.89
N ASP A 57 1.99 6.02 15.24
CA ASP A 57 2.78 4.81 15.52
C ASP A 57 2.85 3.90 14.29
N ASP A 58 3.39 4.44 13.21
CA ASP A 58 3.50 3.75 11.92
C ASP A 58 4.67 2.75 11.86
N ARG A 59 5.43 2.62 12.94
CA ARG A 59 6.58 1.71 13.03
C ARG A 59 6.20 0.27 12.72
N GLY A 60 5.05 -0.18 13.23
CA GLY A 60 4.53 -1.52 12.98
C GLY A 60 4.19 -1.75 11.50
N ALA A 61 3.58 -0.77 10.85
CA ALA A 61 3.24 -0.85 9.43
C ALA A 61 4.49 -0.80 8.54
N ILE A 62 5.49 0.02 8.90
CA ILE A 62 6.79 0.07 8.21
C ILE A 62 7.51 -1.28 8.32
N GLN A 63 7.62 -1.84 9.52
CA GLN A 63 8.25 -3.13 9.77
C GLN A 63 7.53 -4.26 9.00
N LEU A 64 6.21 -4.20 8.93
CA LEU A 64 5.41 -5.16 8.19
C LEU A 64 5.65 -5.07 6.68
N ALA A 65 5.72 -3.85 6.13
CA ALA A 65 6.05 -3.62 4.71
C ALA A 65 7.43 -4.17 4.36
N GLU A 66 8.44 -3.91 5.20
CA GLU A 66 9.79 -4.45 5.03
C GLU A 66 9.81 -5.97 5.11
N ARG A 67 9.04 -6.56 6.03
CA ARG A 67 8.91 -8.02 6.15
C ARG A 67 8.24 -8.63 4.93
N TYR A 68 7.20 -8.02 4.39
CA TYR A 68 6.57 -8.47 3.15
C TYR A 68 7.57 -8.55 1.99
N ALA A 69 8.40 -7.52 1.81
CA ALA A 69 9.42 -7.54 0.75
C ALA A 69 10.41 -8.69 0.96
N LYS A 70 10.90 -8.90 2.18
CA LYS A 70 11.81 -10.01 2.51
C LYS A 70 11.17 -11.39 2.28
N ASP A 71 9.92 -11.57 2.68
CA ASP A 71 9.20 -12.82 2.50
C ASP A 71 8.96 -13.13 1.02
N LEU A 72 8.66 -12.11 0.21
CA LEU A 72 8.52 -12.23 -1.23
C LEU A 72 9.86 -12.63 -1.89
N GLU A 73 10.97 -12.02 -1.48
CA GLU A 73 12.32 -12.38 -1.95
C GLU A 73 12.70 -13.81 -1.54
N ALA A 74 12.42 -14.22 -0.30
CA ALA A 74 12.62 -15.58 0.17
C ALA A 74 11.77 -16.60 -0.62
N GLY A 75 10.61 -16.16 -1.13
CA GLY A 75 9.75 -16.93 -2.05
C GLY A 75 10.22 -16.95 -3.50
N GLY A 76 11.37 -16.37 -3.82
CA GLY A 76 11.97 -16.36 -5.16
C GLY A 76 11.48 -15.25 -6.07
N LEU A 77 10.78 -14.25 -5.55
CA LEU A 77 10.35 -13.07 -6.30
C LEU A 77 11.36 -11.94 -6.20
N ARG A 78 11.41 -11.08 -7.21
CA ARG A 78 12.13 -9.81 -7.11
C ARG A 78 11.22 -8.82 -6.37
N ALA A 79 11.60 -8.44 -5.15
CA ALA A 79 10.80 -7.53 -4.34
C ALA A 79 11.67 -6.44 -3.71
N ARG A 80 11.06 -5.29 -3.47
CA ARG A 80 11.68 -4.19 -2.72
C ARG A 80 10.60 -3.39 -2.02
N VAL A 81 11.00 -2.62 -1.01
CA VAL A 81 10.11 -1.72 -0.27
C VAL A 81 10.37 -0.28 -0.70
N ASP A 82 9.30 0.51 -0.79
CA ASP A 82 9.33 1.96 -0.98
C ASP A 82 8.53 2.60 0.16
N LEU A 83 9.24 3.25 1.07
CA LEU A 83 8.64 3.95 2.21
C LEU A 83 8.54 5.44 1.90
N ARG A 84 7.33 5.99 1.99
CA ARG A 84 7.05 7.39 1.72
C ARG A 84 6.41 8.06 2.93
N HIS A 85 6.56 9.36 2.99
CA HIS A 85 5.98 10.18 4.05
C HIS A 85 5.29 11.40 3.46
N THR A 86 4.12 11.74 4.00
CA THR A 86 3.37 12.92 3.58
C THR A 86 2.58 13.54 4.72
N MET A 87 2.12 14.75 4.49
CA MET A 87 1.09 15.39 5.31
C MET A 87 -0.28 14.78 5.00
N TYR A 88 -1.19 14.87 5.95
CA TYR A 88 -2.53 14.31 5.85
C TYR A 88 -3.24 14.57 4.51
N GLY A 89 -3.85 13.53 3.96
CA GLY A 89 -4.72 13.60 2.79
C GLY A 89 -4.02 13.35 1.43
N SER A 90 -2.72 13.10 1.40
CA SER A 90 -1.97 12.93 0.13
C SER A 90 -1.52 11.48 -0.15
N THR A 91 -1.97 10.51 0.62
CA THR A 91 -1.56 9.09 0.48
C THR A 91 -1.81 8.55 -0.93
N ALA A 92 -3.01 8.74 -1.49
CA ALA A 92 -3.34 8.25 -2.82
C ALA A 92 -2.39 8.83 -3.89
N ARG A 93 -2.05 10.11 -3.80
CA ARG A 93 -1.11 10.75 -4.73
C ARG A 93 0.28 10.13 -4.65
N LEU A 94 0.80 9.89 -3.44
CA LEU A 94 2.12 9.28 -3.29
C LEU A 94 2.16 7.83 -3.77
N ILE A 95 1.06 7.08 -3.66
CA ILE A 95 0.94 5.75 -4.26
C ILE A 95 1.04 5.84 -5.79
N LEU A 96 0.33 6.79 -6.40
CA LEU A 96 0.37 7.01 -7.86
C LEU A 96 1.74 7.49 -8.33
N ASP A 97 2.37 8.40 -7.58
CA ASP A 97 3.73 8.86 -7.87
C ASP A 97 4.72 7.68 -7.82
N ALA A 98 4.61 6.81 -6.81
CA ALA A 98 5.41 5.59 -6.71
C ALA A 98 5.16 4.64 -7.91
N ALA A 99 3.91 4.47 -8.32
CA ALA A 99 3.58 3.64 -9.48
C ALA A 99 4.26 4.16 -10.75
N ASN A 100 4.20 5.46 -10.97
CA ASN A 100 4.84 6.09 -12.13
C ASN A 100 6.37 6.00 -12.07
N GLU A 101 6.99 6.31 -10.93
CA GLU A 101 8.44 6.27 -10.74
C GLU A 101 9.03 4.87 -10.92
N HIS A 102 8.30 3.85 -10.51
CA HIS A 102 8.70 2.44 -10.66
C HIS A 102 8.25 1.80 -11.97
N GLY A 103 7.51 2.52 -12.82
CA GLY A 103 6.96 1.98 -14.06
C GLY A 103 6.00 0.82 -13.82
N ALA A 104 5.16 0.92 -12.78
CA ALA A 104 4.23 -0.15 -12.45
C ALA A 104 3.17 -0.33 -13.53
N GLY A 105 3.02 -1.54 -14.03
CA GLY A 105 1.95 -1.93 -14.96
C GLY A 105 0.67 -2.35 -14.25
N LEU A 106 0.72 -2.54 -12.92
CA LEU A 106 -0.43 -2.90 -12.09
C LEU A 106 -0.25 -2.35 -10.68
N ILE A 107 -1.32 -1.78 -10.12
CA ILE A 107 -1.40 -1.47 -8.69
C ILE A 107 -2.33 -2.49 -8.04
N VAL A 108 -1.90 -3.08 -6.91
CA VAL A 108 -2.72 -3.97 -6.08
C VAL A 108 -2.85 -3.34 -4.71
N MET A 109 -4.05 -3.28 -4.16
CA MET A 109 -4.29 -2.72 -2.85
C MET A 109 -5.53 -3.32 -2.19
N GLY A 110 -5.63 -3.20 -0.87
CA GLY A 110 -6.82 -3.59 -0.14
C GLY A 110 -8.01 -2.67 -0.41
N SER A 111 -9.21 -3.20 -0.28
CA SER A 111 -10.45 -2.43 -0.45
C SER A 111 -10.65 -1.38 0.64
N ARG A 112 -10.05 -1.58 1.83
CA ARG A 112 -10.15 -0.73 3.02
C ARG A 112 -8.80 -0.67 3.74
N GLY A 113 -8.58 0.42 4.49
CA GLY A 113 -7.49 0.54 5.44
C GLY A 113 -7.96 0.32 6.88
N HIS A 114 -7.32 1.00 7.83
CA HIS A 114 -7.63 0.93 9.25
C HIS A 114 -8.94 1.62 9.66
N SER A 115 -9.50 2.51 8.82
CA SER A 115 -10.76 3.19 9.12
C SER A 115 -11.94 2.29 8.76
N ASP A 116 -12.61 1.79 9.79
CA ASP A 116 -13.75 0.88 9.69
C ASP A 116 -15.05 1.63 9.42
N LEU A 117 -15.15 2.27 8.27
CA LEU A 117 -16.42 2.80 7.77
C LEU A 117 -17.17 1.67 7.05
N ALA A 118 -17.88 0.86 7.82
CA ALA A 118 -18.62 -0.32 7.36
C ALA A 118 -19.65 -0.04 6.24
N ALA A 119 -19.94 1.22 5.95
CA ALA A 119 -20.90 1.64 4.92
C ALA A 119 -20.28 1.85 3.53
N LEU A 120 -18.96 1.90 3.40
CA LEU A 120 -18.28 2.09 2.11
C LEU A 120 -17.67 0.78 1.64
N LEU A 121 -18.02 0.36 0.42
CA LEU A 121 -17.47 -0.84 -0.22
C LEU A 121 -15.99 -0.70 -0.56
N VAL A 122 -15.52 0.52 -0.74
CA VAL A 122 -14.12 0.87 -1.08
C VAL A 122 -13.68 2.06 -0.26
N GLY A 123 -12.50 1.99 0.39
CA GLY A 123 -11.93 3.06 1.20
C GLY A 123 -11.57 4.30 0.37
N SER A 124 -11.39 5.44 1.04
CA SER A 124 -11.13 6.73 0.38
C SER A 124 -9.84 6.74 -0.44
N VAL A 125 -8.77 6.10 0.05
CA VAL A 125 -7.49 6.00 -0.69
C VAL A 125 -7.66 5.12 -1.91
N ALA A 126 -8.25 3.93 -1.76
CA ALA A 126 -8.49 3.01 -2.86
C ALA A 126 -9.40 3.63 -3.93
N HIS A 127 -10.44 4.36 -3.53
CA HIS A 127 -11.31 5.08 -4.45
C HIS A 127 -10.54 6.13 -5.27
N LYS A 128 -9.71 6.93 -4.62
CA LYS A 128 -8.90 7.94 -5.32
C LYS A 128 -7.89 7.30 -6.27
N VAL A 129 -7.21 6.23 -5.85
CA VAL A 129 -6.25 5.50 -6.70
C VAL A 129 -6.97 4.93 -7.93
N LEU A 130 -8.12 4.27 -7.73
CA LEU A 130 -8.93 3.73 -8.84
C LEU A 130 -9.33 4.80 -9.86
N HIS A 131 -9.67 5.99 -9.37
CA HIS A 131 -10.15 7.08 -10.23
C HIS A 131 -9.03 7.80 -10.99
N MET A 132 -7.84 7.87 -10.39
CA MET A 132 -6.72 8.70 -10.90
C MET A 132 -5.59 7.88 -11.52
N SER A 133 -5.61 6.56 -11.41
CA SER A 133 -4.53 5.71 -11.93
C SER A 133 -4.54 5.64 -13.45
N GLU A 134 -3.37 5.72 -14.05
CA GLU A 134 -3.16 5.50 -15.49
C GLU A 134 -2.95 4.02 -15.83
N CYS A 135 -2.63 3.18 -14.85
CA CYS A 135 -2.51 1.74 -15.02
C CYS A 135 -3.66 0.97 -14.33
N PRO A 136 -3.89 -0.30 -14.67
CA PRO A 136 -4.86 -1.15 -13.99
C PRO A 136 -4.70 -1.17 -12.49
N VAL A 137 -5.81 -1.20 -11.76
CA VAL A 137 -5.86 -1.30 -10.30
C VAL A 137 -6.68 -2.51 -9.89
N LEU A 138 -6.11 -3.36 -9.06
CA LEU A 138 -6.75 -4.55 -8.52
C LEU A 138 -7.02 -4.36 -7.04
N ILE A 139 -8.28 -4.50 -6.66
CA ILE A 139 -8.72 -4.36 -5.27
C ILE A 139 -8.91 -5.74 -4.64
N ALA A 140 -8.11 -6.01 -3.59
CA ALA A 140 -8.26 -7.21 -2.75
C ALA A 140 -9.31 -6.97 -1.65
N ARG A 141 -10.18 -7.94 -1.44
CA ARG A 141 -11.22 -7.93 -0.39
C ARG A 141 -10.99 -9.03 0.64
#